data_8e41a51f7513fee3d55b0a77d0cc73e9
#
_entry.id   8e41a51f7513fee3d55b0a77d0cc73e9
#
_cell.length_a   1.000
_cell.length_b   1.000
_cell.length_c   1.000
_cell.angle_alpha   90.00
_cell.angle_beta   90.00
_cell.angle_gamma   90.00
#
_symmetry.space_group_name_H-M   'P 1'
#
loop_
_entity.id
_entity.type
_entity.pdbx_description
1 polymer ?
#
loop_
_entity_poly.entity_id
_entity_poly.type
_entity_poly.pdbx_seq_one_letter_code
_entity_poly.pdbx_strand_id
1 'polypeptide(L)'
;ALENQSPQYIETAKRLWGEYGRQTGCSSQVESVLFTKTKSLVRTTFCPPMHIWKPAQLSEPDFFSQRMNQLTCNARYMDEVERVLYNNVLTGVSLSGDKYTYQNPLNTDKPDRWEWHVCPCCPPMFLKIMAAMPGYIYAYQGDNVYVNLFIGSEVRVPVGKSNSVRLKQLTSYPWHGAVSIQVNPDKASTFSMKVRIPGWAQGTENPYDLYQSNLKSTGQVKS
;
A
#
# COMPACT_ATOMS: atom_id res chain seq x y z
N ALA A 1 -1.73 -19.88 -2.10
CA ALA A 1 -2.69 -19.64 -1.02
C ALA A 1 -4.05 -19.19 -1.56
N LEU A 2 -4.11 -18.15 -2.40
CA LEU A 2 -5.38 -17.68 -3.00
C LEU A 2 -6.07 -18.75 -3.85
N GLU A 3 -5.32 -19.51 -4.64
CA GLU A 3 -5.87 -20.54 -5.54
C GLU A 3 -6.30 -21.79 -4.79
N ASN A 4 -5.51 -22.24 -3.82
CA ASN A 4 -5.75 -23.52 -3.14
C ASN A 4 -6.50 -23.36 -1.81
N GLN A 5 -6.65 -22.13 -1.30
CA GLN A 5 -7.25 -21.80 0.01
C GLN A 5 -6.73 -22.68 1.17
N SER A 6 -5.51 -23.21 1.03
CA SER A 6 -4.91 -24.10 2.03
C SER A 6 -4.55 -23.32 3.31
N PRO A 7 -5.06 -23.72 4.47
CA PRO A 7 -4.75 -23.06 5.75
C PRO A 7 -3.24 -22.97 6.02
N GLN A 8 -2.49 -24.02 5.67
CA GLN A 8 -1.04 -24.06 5.87
C GLN A 8 -0.31 -22.97 5.08
N TYR A 9 -0.69 -22.73 3.82
CA TYR A 9 -0.08 -21.67 3.01
C TYR A 9 -0.50 -20.28 3.49
N ILE A 10 -1.73 -20.13 3.98
CA ILE A 10 -2.21 -18.87 4.54
C ILE A 10 -1.44 -18.53 5.81
N GLU A 11 -1.26 -19.47 6.73
CA GLU A 11 -0.50 -19.25 7.96
C GLU A 11 0.99 -18.99 7.69
N THR A 12 1.57 -19.71 6.73
CA THR A 12 2.95 -19.43 6.29
C THR A 12 3.09 -18.03 5.71
N ALA A 13 2.16 -17.60 4.87
CA ALA A 13 2.17 -16.25 4.32
C ALA A 13 2.04 -15.17 5.41
N LYS A 14 1.16 -15.37 6.40
CA LYS A 14 1.01 -14.45 7.54
C LYS A 14 2.31 -14.38 8.36
N ARG A 15 2.96 -15.51 8.62
CA ARG A 15 4.23 -15.57 9.35
C ARG A 15 5.33 -14.84 8.58
N LEU A 16 5.49 -15.13 7.29
CA LEU A 16 6.49 -14.49 6.45
C LEU A 16 6.28 -12.97 6.35
N TRP A 17 5.04 -12.52 6.22
CA TRP A 17 4.74 -11.09 6.22
C TRP A 17 5.12 -10.44 7.56
N GLY A 18 4.80 -11.07 8.70
CA GLY A 18 5.16 -10.57 10.02
C GLY A 18 6.65 -10.62 10.32
N GLU A 19 7.38 -11.58 9.76
CA GLU A 19 8.84 -11.67 9.87
C GLU A 19 9.53 -10.62 9.01
N TYR A 20 9.00 -10.36 7.83
CA TYR A 20 9.52 -9.37 6.90
C TYR A 20 9.64 -7.99 7.56
N GLY A 21 8.58 -7.47 8.13
CA GLY A 21 8.61 -6.17 8.80
C GLY A 21 9.49 -6.11 10.04
N ARG A 22 9.63 -7.23 10.77
CA ARG A 22 10.51 -7.29 11.95
C ARG A 22 11.99 -7.42 11.60
N GLN A 23 12.31 -8.09 10.50
CA GLN A 23 13.70 -8.35 10.11
C GLN A 23 14.35 -7.14 9.43
N THR A 24 13.58 -6.33 8.76
CA THR A 24 14.11 -5.16 8.07
C THR A 24 14.53 -4.05 9.02
N GLY A 25 14.00 -3.98 10.23
CA GLY A 25 14.39 -3.05 11.29
C GLY A 25 14.38 -1.58 10.92
N CYS A 26 14.07 -1.29 9.67
CA CYS A 26 13.91 0.05 9.16
C CYS A 26 12.47 0.48 9.39
N SER A 27 12.34 1.68 9.90
CA SER A 27 11.07 2.24 10.28
C SER A 27 10.03 2.17 9.16
N SER A 28 8.81 2.24 9.60
CA SER A 28 7.60 2.28 8.80
C SER A 28 7.56 3.31 7.66
N GLN A 29 8.52 4.18 7.56
CA GLN A 29 8.62 5.12 6.44
C GLN A 29 9.30 4.50 5.24
N VAL A 30 10.15 3.51 5.46
CA VAL A 30 10.85 2.80 4.40
C VAL A 30 11.08 1.36 4.87
N GLU A 31 10.11 0.50 4.73
CA GLU A 31 10.37 -0.94 4.86
C GLU A 31 11.16 -1.41 3.66
N SER A 32 12.32 -1.90 3.93
CA SER A 32 13.30 -2.11 2.92
C SER A 32 14.08 -3.37 3.16
N VAL A 33 14.19 -4.10 2.12
CA VAL A 33 15.09 -5.23 2.01
C VAL A 33 16.49 -4.71 1.72
N LEU A 34 17.39 -4.90 2.66
CA LEU A 34 18.80 -4.66 2.46
C LEU A 34 19.42 -5.80 1.66
N PHE A 35 19.82 -5.50 0.44
CA PHE A 35 20.69 -6.38 -0.29
C PHE A 35 22.13 -5.93 -0.09
N THR A 36 22.96 -6.78 0.51
CA THR A 36 24.41 -6.65 0.46
C THR A 36 24.92 -6.98 -0.94
N LYS A 37 26.21 -6.77 -1.18
CA LYS A 37 26.86 -7.21 -2.42
C LYS A 37 26.63 -8.70 -2.75
N THR A 38 26.27 -9.49 -1.78
CA THR A 38 25.96 -10.93 -1.89
C THR A 38 24.49 -11.24 -2.17
N LYS A 39 23.64 -10.23 -2.35
CA LYS A 39 22.18 -10.39 -2.54
C LYS A 39 21.49 -11.13 -1.37
N SER A 40 22.09 -11.15 -0.20
CA SER A 40 21.49 -11.73 1.01
C SER A 40 20.74 -10.69 1.82
N LEU A 41 19.66 -11.13 2.44
CA LEU A 41 18.91 -10.31 3.37
C LEU A 41 19.73 -10.10 4.64
N VAL A 42 20.01 -8.86 5.00
CA VAL A 42 20.74 -8.55 6.24
C VAL A 42 19.77 -7.97 7.25
N ARG A 43 19.73 -8.61 8.42
CA ARG A 43 19.04 -8.07 9.58
C ARG A 43 19.81 -6.86 10.10
N THR A 44 19.21 -5.67 10.03
CA THR A 44 19.76 -4.47 10.64
C THR A 44 18.74 -3.88 11.61
N THR A 45 19.24 -3.51 12.78
CA THR A 45 18.46 -2.75 13.77
C THR A 45 18.45 -1.25 13.51
N PHE A 46 19.19 -0.82 12.49
CA PHE A 46 19.28 0.58 12.08
C PHE A 46 19.38 0.70 10.56
N CYS A 47 18.69 1.67 10.00
CA CYS A 47 18.93 2.10 8.62
C CYS A 47 20.14 3.02 8.60
N PRO A 48 21.31 2.60 8.06
CA PRO A 48 22.44 3.52 7.88
C PRO A 48 22.05 4.69 6.98
N PRO A 49 22.60 5.88 7.19
CA PRO A 49 22.25 7.09 6.43
C PRO A 49 22.51 7.00 4.92
N MET A 50 23.32 6.03 4.48
CA MET A 50 23.65 5.82 3.06
C MET A 50 22.92 4.64 2.42
N HIS A 51 21.71 4.34 2.85
CA HIS A 51 20.94 3.30 2.17
C HIS A 51 20.49 3.73 0.79
N ILE A 52 20.86 2.91 -0.17
CA ILE A 52 20.43 3.03 -1.56
C ILE A 52 19.21 2.13 -1.75
N TRP A 53 18.07 2.74 -1.97
CA TRP A 53 16.82 2.06 -2.21
C TRP A 53 16.53 1.99 -3.69
N LYS A 54 16.26 0.78 -4.19
CA LYS A 54 15.76 0.60 -5.56
C LYS A 54 14.24 0.55 -5.51
N PRO A 55 13.52 1.44 -6.18
CA PRO A 55 12.05 1.43 -6.19
C PRO A 55 11.46 0.08 -6.58
N ALA A 56 12.11 -0.67 -7.46
CA ALA A 56 11.65 -2.01 -7.84
C ALA A 56 11.65 -3.00 -6.67
N GLN A 57 12.58 -2.91 -5.74
CA GLN A 57 12.65 -3.79 -4.57
C GLN A 57 11.60 -3.44 -3.51
N LEU A 58 11.29 -2.16 -3.39
CA LEU A 58 10.34 -1.65 -2.41
C LEU A 58 8.88 -1.85 -2.86
N SER A 59 8.64 -2.18 -4.11
CA SER A 59 7.29 -2.54 -4.59
C SER A 59 6.90 -3.99 -4.30
N GLU A 60 7.82 -4.85 -3.92
CA GLU A 60 7.51 -6.24 -3.54
C GLU A 60 6.60 -6.33 -2.30
N PRO A 61 6.85 -5.57 -1.20
CA PRO A 61 5.94 -5.52 -0.06
C PRO A 61 4.53 -5.07 -0.40
N ASP A 62 4.40 -4.14 -1.34
CA ASP A 62 3.12 -3.63 -1.81
C ASP A 62 2.28 -4.75 -2.45
N PHE A 63 2.86 -5.49 -3.37
CA PHE A 63 2.19 -6.64 -3.98
C PHE A 63 1.88 -7.74 -2.97
N PHE A 64 2.79 -8.01 -2.05
CA PHE A 64 2.57 -9.02 -1.01
C PHE A 64 1.46 -8.59 -0.05
N SER A 65 1.49 -7.35 0.43
CA SER A 65 0.49 -6.80 1.34
C SER A 65 -0.89 -6.76 0.69
N GLN A 66 -0.99 -6.35 -0.57
CA GLN A 66 -2.23 -6.40 -1.32
C GLN A 66 -2.80 -7.83 -1.41
N ARG A 67 -1.97 -8.85 -1.67
CA ARG A 67 -2.39 -10.25 -1.68
C ARG A 67 -2.82 -10.73 -0.29
N MET A 68 -2.14 -10.30 0.76
CA MET A 68 -2.53 -10.59 2.14
C MET A 68 -3.87 -9.94 2.50
N ASN A 69 -4.14 -8.73 2.03
CA ASN A 69 -5.45 -8.10 2.19
C ASN A 69 -6.54 -8.91 1.49
N GLN A 70 -6.32 -9.35 0.25
CA GLN A 70 -7.27 -10.20 -0.47
C GLN A 70 -7.58 -11.53 0.25
N LEU A 71 -6.59 -12.10 0.94
CA LEU A 71 -6.76 -13.34 1.70
C LEU A 71 -7.52 -13.15 3.03
N THR A 72 -7.35 -12.01 3.68
CA THR A 72 -7.73 -11.85 5.08
C THR A 72 -8.72 -10.72 5.33
N CYS A 73 -8.90 -9.83 4.36
CA CYS A 73 -9.66 -8.58 4.47
C CYS A 73 -9.21 -7.70 5.66
N ASN A 74 -7.95 -7.81 6.08
CA ASN A 74 -7.42 -7.07 7.22
C ASN A 74 -6.80 -5.74 6.76
N ALA A 75 -7.28 -4.64 7.32
CA ALA A 75 -6.89 -3.27 6.97
C ALA A 75 -5.38 -2.98 7.13
N ARG A 76 -4.70 -3.64 8.07
CA ARG A 76 -3.26 -3.45 8.33
C ARG A 76 -2.38 -3.65 7.09
N TYR A 77 -2.78 -4.55 6.20
CA TYR A 77 -2.03 -4.79 4.97
C TYR A 77 -2.18 -3.63 3.98
N MET A 78 -3.34 -2.97 4.00
CA MET A 78 -3.55 -1.80 3.18
C MET A 78 -2.93 -0.53 3.77
N ASP A 79 -2.68 -0.49 5.09
CA ASP A 79 -1.87 0.56 5.71
C ASP A 79 -0.43 0.49 5.20
N GLU A 80 0.10 -0.72 5.02
CA GLU A 80 1.41 -0.93 4.44
C GLU A 80 1.46 -0.52 2.96
N VAL A 81 0.46 -0.96 2.18
CA VAL A 81 0.32 -0.55 0.76
C VAL A 81 0.31 0.97 0.63
N GLU A 82 -0.50 1.67 1.43
CA GLU A 82 -0.59 3.13 1.40
C GLU A 82 0.76 3.79 1.73
N ARG A 83 1.46 3.26 2.72
CA ARG A 83 2.79 3.76 3.15
C ARG A 83 3.83 3.59 2.05
N VAL A 84 3.91 2.41 1.46
CA VAL A 84 4.83 2.12 0.34
C VAL A 84 4.48 2.98 -0.88
N LEU A 85 3.19 3.13 -1.18
CA LEU A 85 2.73 3.95 -2.29
C LEU A 85 3.23 5.40 -2.17
N TYR A 86 3.00 6.04 -1.03
CA TYR A 86 3.35 7.45 -0.85
C TYR A 86 4.84 7.69 -0.63
N ASN A 87 5.52 6.81 0.11
CA ASN A 87 6.91 7.05 0.50
C ASN A 87 7.94 6.45 -0.45
N ASN A 88 7.53 5.52 -1.31
CA ASN A 88 8.43 4.86 -2.23
C ASN A 88 7.99 4.93 -3.69
N VAL A 89 6.80 4.43 -4.00
CA VAL A 89 6.36 4.32 -5.40
C VAL A 89 6.27 5.68 -6.06
N LEU A 90 5.59 6.64 -5.45
CA LEU A 90 5.41 7.97 -5.99
C LEU A 90 6.69 8.81 -5.99
N THR A 91 7.62 8.54 -5.07
CA THR A 91 8.92 9.22 -5.08
C THR A 91 9.84 8.71 -6.18
N GLY A 92 9.54 7.55 -6.74
CA GLY A 92 10.30 6.91 -7.82
C GLY A 92 10.20 7.62 -9.18
N VAL A 93 9.32 8.60 -9.33
CA VAL A 93 9.10 9.33 -10.58
C VAL A 93 9.20 10.84 -10.35
N SER A 94 9.68 11.58 -11.35
CA SER A 94 9.71 13.06 -11.30
C SER A 94 8.30 13.64 -11.36
N LEU A 95 8.14 14.88 -10.88
CA LEU A 95 6.87 15.58 -10.98
C LEU A 95 6.44 15.82 -12.44
N SER A 96 7.41 15.91 -13.36
CA SER A 96 7.17 15.99 -14.80
C SER A 96 6.74 14.65 -15.42
N GLY A 97 6.95 13.52 -14.71
CA GLY A 97 6.55 12.18 -15.15
C GLY A 97 7.49 11.52 -16.17
N ASP A 98 8.61 12.14 -16.50
CA ASP A 98 9.54 11.73 -17.58
C ASP A 98 10.87 11.18 -17.08
N LYS A 99 11.12 11.24 -15.77
CA LYS A 99 12.37 10.76 -15.14
C LYS A 99 12.09 9.84 -13.97
N TYR A 100 12.95 8.85 -13.80
CA TYR A 100 12.77 7.79 -12.82
C TYR A 100 14.00 7.68 -11.92
N THR A 101 13.76 7.29 -10.66
CA THR A 101 14.81 6.95 -9.71
C THR A 101 15.19 5.48 -9.84
N TYR A 102 16.49 5.18 -9.97
CA TYR A 102 17.00 3.83 -9.82
C TYR A 102 17.52 3.60 -8.41
N GLN A 103 18.19 4.60 -7.86
CA GLN A 103 18.67 4.65 -6.50
C GLN A 103 17.99 5.83 -5.80
N ASN A 104 17.47 5.60 -4.62
CA ASN A 104 16.83 6.63 -3.81
C ASN A 104 17.54 6.70 -2.45
N PRO A 105 18.73 7.32 -2.37
CA PRO A 105 19.46 7.42 -1.11
C PRO A 105 18.70 8.32 -0.13
N LEU A 106 18.63 7.90 1.15
CA LEU A 106 17.95 8.65 2.20
C LEU A 106 18.67 9.94 2.60
N ASN A 107 19.96 10.00 2.35
CA ASN A 107 20.79 11.16 2.67
C ASN A 107 21.58 11.58 1.43
N THR A 108 21.00 12.45 0.63
CA THR A 108 21.65 13.06 -0.53
C THR A 108 21.03 14.40 -0.85
N ASP A 109 21.85 15.34 -1.21
CA ASP A 109 21.50 16.65 -1.76
C ASP A 109 21.41 16.65 -3.30
N LYS A 110 21.73 15.51 -3.94
CA LYS A 110 21.67 15.33 -5.38
C LYS A 110 20.76 14.15 -5.74
N PRO A 111 19.44 14.33 -5.73
CA PRO A 111 18.51 13.30 -6.17
C PRO A 111 18.66 13.11 -7.68
N ASP A 112 19.21 11.98 -8.10
CA ASP A 112 19.33 11.62 -9.51
C ASP A 112 18.06 10.92 -10.00
N ARG A 113 17.30 11.62 -10.83
CA ARG A 113 16.24 11.01 -11.65
C ARG A 113 16.66 11.10 -13.10
N TRP A 114 16.67 9.97 -13.78
CA TRP A 114 17.14 9.81 -15.16
C TRP A 114 15.97 9.51 -16.08
N GLU A 115 16.09 9.89 -17.33
CA GLU A 115 15.11 9.55 -18.36
C GLU A 115 15.08 8.03 -18.60
N TRP A 116 16.23 7.40 -18.52
CA TRP A 116 16.36 5.95 -18.68
C TRP A 116 17.61 5.41 -17.99
N HIS A 117 17.59 4.12 -17.62
CA HIS A 117 18.69 3.42 -16.98
C HIS A 117 19.16 2.25 -17.84
N VAL A 118 20.44 1.87 -17.73
CA VAL A 118 20.99 0.67 -18.35
C VAL A 118 20.26 -0.59 -17.87
N CYS A 119 19.86 -0.63 -16.59
CA CYS A 119 18.99 -1.66 -16.04
C CYS A 119 17.61 -1.05 -15.70
N PRO A 120 16.64 -1.05 -16.62
CA PRO A 120 15.40 -0.33 -16.48
C PRO A 120 14.32 -1.13 -15.71
N CYS A 121 14.65 -1.76 -14.58
CA CYS A 121 13.68 -2.52 -13.79
C CYS A 121 12.69 -1.64 -13.01
N CYS A 122 13.09 -0.43 -12.61
CA CYS A 122 12.28 0.44 -11.76
C CYS A 122 11.11 1.10 -12.49
N PRO A 123 11.26 1.68 -13.69
CA PRO A 123 10.14 2.23 -14.43
C PRO A 123 9.01 1.22 -14.71
N PRO A 124 9.26 -0.01 -15.19
CA PRO A 124 8.21 -1.01 -15.36
C PRO A 124 7.50 -1.40 -14.07
N MET A 125 8.20 -1.43 -12.92
CA MET A 125 7.56 -1.73 -11.64
C MET A 125 6.62 -0.59 -11.20
N PHE A 126 7.03 0.66 -11.39
CA PHE A 126 6.16 1.81 -11.19
C PHE A 126 4.91 1.72 -12.07
N LEU A 127 5.08 1.49 -13.36
CA LEU A 127 3.97 1.36 -14.32
C LEU A 127 3.05 0.18 -13.95
N LYS A 128 3.60 -0.94 -13.50
CA LYS A 128 2.84 -2.11 -13.05
C LYS A 128 1.93 -1.77 -11.87
N ILE A 129 2.45 -1.04 -10.87
CA ILE A 129 1.66 -0.62 -9.71
C ILE A 129 0.58 0.37 -10.14
N MET A 130 0.91 1.37 -10.97
CA MET A 130 -0.08 2.33 -11.45
C MET A 130 -1.19 1.65 -12.24
N ALA A 131 -0.87 0.71 -13.11
CA ALA A 131 -1.87 -0.07 -13.86
C ALA A 131 -2.72 -0.98 -12.95
N ALA A 132 -2.17 -1.47 -11.85
CA ALA A 132 -2.88 -2.32 -10.89
C ALA A 132 -3.70 -1.52 -9.87
N MET A 133 -3.47 -0.22 -9.74
CA MET A 133 -4.05 0.65 -8.70
C MET A 133 -5.58 0.57 -8.58
N PRO A 134 -6.37 0.51 -9.67
CA PRO A 134 -7.82 0.36 -9.57
C PRO A 134 -8.25 -0.85 -8.74
N GLY A 135 -7.50 -1.97 -8.82
CA GLY A 135 -7.74 -3.18 -8.03
C GLY A 135 -7.28 -3.10 -6.57
N TYR A 136 -6.61 -2.00 -6.18
CA TYR A 136 -6.17 -1.76 -4.81
C TYR A 136 -7.17 -0.85 -4.06
N ILE A 137 -7.87 0.02 -4.78
CA ILE A 137 -8.81 0.98 -4.19
C ILE A 137 -10.00 0.26 -3.59
N TYR A 138 -10.53 -0.74 -4.30
CA TYR A 138 -11.71 -1.48 -3.90
C TYR A 138 -11.50 -2.98 -3.95
N ALA A 139 -12.22 -3.66 -3.08
CA ALA A 139 -12.37 -5.12 -3.14
C ALA A 139 -13.84 -5.50 -2.85
N TYR A 140 -14.24 -6.70 -3.22
CA TYR A 140 -15.58 -7.20 -2.91
C TYR A 140 -15.57 -8.72 -2.70
N GLN A 141 -16.50 -9.16 -1.88
CA GLN A 141 -16.72 -10.58 -1.62
C GLN A 141 -18.19 -10.81 -1.19
N GLY A 142 -18.96 -11.47 -2.04
CA GLY A 142 -20.39 -11.65 -1.80
C GLY A 142 -21.13 -10.32 -1.68
N ASP A 143 -21.76 -10.09 -0.53
CA ASP A 143 -22.47 -8.85 -0.22
C ASP A 143 -21.59 -7.80 0.50
N ASN A 144 -20.29 -8.04 0.59
CA ASN A 144 -19.37 -7.10 1.22
C ASN A 144 -18.57 -6.34 0.16
N VAL A 145 -18.54 -5.03 0.29
CA VAL A 145 -17.71 -4.12 -0.50
C VAL A 145 -16.71 -3.45 0.44
N TYR A 146 -15.45 -3.44 0.05
CA TYR A 146 -14.34 -2.86 0.83
C TYR A 146 -13.80 -1.65 0.10
N VAL A 147 -13.65 -0.54 0.82
CA VAL A 147 -12.94 0.66 0.37
C VAL A 147 -11.60 0.69 1.09
N ASN A 148 -10.54 0.38 0.36
CA ASN A 148 -9.21 0.18 0.90
C ASN A 148 -8.31 1.40 0.82
N LEU A 149 -8.38 2.17 -0.28
CA LEU A 149 -7.58 3.38 -0.49
C LEU A 149 -8.49 4.57 -0.81
N PHE A 150 -8.07 5.74 -0.36
CA PHE A 150 -8.80 6.98 -0.59
C PHE A 150 -8.21 7.73 -1.79
N ILE A 151 -8.72 7.40 -2.95
CA ILE A 151 -8.31 7.99 -4.23
C ILE A 151 -9.58 8.40 -4.99
N GLY A 152 -9.61 9.62 -5.49
CA GLY A 152 -10.72 10.11 -6.31
C GLY A 152 -10.98 9.17 -7.49
N SER A 153 -12.16 8.52 -7.51
CA SER A 153 -12.43 7.43 -8.44
C SER A 153 -13.92 7.10 -8.52
N GLU A 154 -14.30 6.42 -9.58
CA GLU A 154 -15.64 5.87 -9.75
C GLU A 154 -15.54 4.41 -10.19
N VAL A 155 -16.35 3.55 -9.57
CA VAL A 155 -16.36 2.12 -9.86
C VAL A 155 -17.77 1.55 -9.77
N ARG A 156 -18.03 0.50 -10.53
CA ARG A 156 -19.24 -0.35 -10.38
C ARG A 156 -18.79 -1.70 -9.84
N VAL A 157 -19.27 -2.04 -8.66
CA VAL A 157 -18.90 -3.26 -7.93
C VAL A 157 -20.10 -4.19 -7.88
N PRO A 158 -19.96 -5.49 -8.22
CA PRO A 158 -21.03 -6.45 -8.05
C PRO A 158 -21.32 -6.68 -6.57
N VAL A 159 -22.59 -6.81 -6.21
CA VAL A 159 -23.09 -7.10 -4.86
C VAL A 159 -24.12 -8.22 -4.96
N GLY A 160 -23.89 -9.28 -4.23
CA GLY A 160 -24.75 -10.46 -4.32
C GLY A 160 -24.69 -11.11 -5.70
N LYS A 161 -25.78 -11.79 -6.07
CA LYS A 161 -25.84 -12.58 -7.30
C LYS A 161 -26.27 -11.79 -8.54
N SER A 162 -27.01 -10.70 -8.38
CA SER A 162 -27.69 -10.02 -9.50
C SER A 162 -27.83 -8.52 -9.35
N ASN A 163 -27.06 -7.90 -8.48
CA ASN A 163 -27.06 -6.46 -8.27
C ASN A 163 -25.65 -5.88 -8.36
N SER A 164 -25.56 -4.60 -8.58
CA SER A 164 -24.30 -3.85 -8.55
C SER A 164 -24.50 -2.52 -7.83
N VAL A 165 -23.44 -1.99 -7.27
CA VAL A 165 -23.42 -0.68 -6.65
C VAL A 165 -22.38 0.19 -7.37
N ARG A 166 -22.75 1.41 -7.70
CA ARG A 166 -21.82 2.43 -8.17
C ARG A 166 -21.32 3.21 -6.98
N LEU A 167 -20.01 3.19 -6.79
CA LEU A 167 -19.32 3.99 -5.79
C LEU A 167 -18.55 5.11 -6.46
N LYS A 168 -18.61 6.30 -5.89
CA LYS A 168 -17.81 7.44 -6.33
C LYS A 168 -17.15 8.09 -5.13
N GLN A 169 -15.83 8.10 -5.11
CA GLN A 169 -15.03 8.80 -4.12
C GLN A 169 -14.70 10.21 -4.62
N LEU A 170 -14.97 11.20 -3.77
CA LEU A 170 -14.63 12.59 -3.96
C LEU A 170 -13.70 13.00 -2.82
N THR A 171 -12.44 13.26 -3.14
CA THR A 171 -11.42 13.57 -2.14
C THR A 171 -10.21 14.26 -2.77
N SER A 172 -9.52 15.05 -1.96
CA SER A 172 -8.17 15.57 -2.24
C SER A 172 -7.12 14.92 -1.33
N TYR A 173 -7.41 13.72 -0.82
CA TYR A 173 -6.48 12.93 -0.02
C TYR A 173 -5.19 12.63 -0.81
N PRO A 174 -3.98 12.70 -0.22
CA PRO A 174 -3.69 12.86 1.21
C PRO A 174 -3.58 14.33 1.69
N TRP A 175 -3.74 15.32 0.81
CA TRP A 175 -3.58 16.74 1.16
C TRP A 175 -4.68 17.24 2.11
N HIS A 176 -5.88 16.71 1.96
CA HIS A 176 -7.02 16.94 2.85
C HIS A 176 -7.61 15.62 3.30
N GLY A 177 -7.88 15.48 4.59
CA GLY A 177 -8.39 14.25 5.18
C GLY A 177 -9.87 13.95 4.88
N ALA A 178 -10.61 14.89 4.27
CA ALA A 178 -12.02 14.69 3.97
C ALA A 178 -12.20 13.75 2.77
N VAL A 179 -13.01 12.72 2.96
CA VAL A 179 -13.38 11.74 1.92
C VAL A 179 -14.90 11.61 1.89
N SER A 180 -15.51 11.87 0.74
CA SER A 180 -16.94 11.66 0.50
C SER A 180 -17.13 10.45 -0.42
N ILE A 181 -17.98 9.51 -0.03
CA ILE A 181 -18.28 8.32 -0.81
C ILE A 181 -19.77 8.32 -1.14
N GLN A 182 -20.08 8.53 -2.41
CA GLN A 182 -21.44 8.39 -2.93
C GLN A 182 -21.70 6.92 -3.25
N VAL A 183 -22.85 6.42 -2.79
CA VAL A 183 -23.24 5.01 -2.89
C VAL A 183 -24.57 4.91 -3.62
N ASN A 184 -24.55 4.38 -4.84
CA ASN A 184 -25.74 4.29 -5.69
C ASN A 184 -25.93 2.82 -6.17
N PRO A 185 -26.73 2.03 -5.47
CA PRO A 185 -27.06 0.68 -5.92
C PRO A 185 -28.03 0.72 -7.12
N ASP A 186 -27.84 -0.20 -8.08
CA ASP A 186 -28.72 -0.29 -9.26
C ASP A 186 -30.15 -0.69 -8.85
N LYS A 187 -30.27 -1.50 -7.81
CA LYS A 187 -31.56 -1.90 -7.20
C LYS A 187 -31.46 -1.80 -5.70
N ALA A 188 -32.54 -1.44 -5.05
CA ALA A 188 -32.60 -1.46 -3.58
C ALA A 188 -32.21 -2.85 -3.07
N SER A 189 -31.19 -2.90 -2.23
CA SER A 189 -30.66 -4.13 -1.63
C SER A 189 -29.87 -3.82 -0.37
N THR A 190 -29.77 -4.83 0.48
CA THR A 190 -28.92 -4.77 1.67
C THR A 190 -27.54 -5.36 1.34
N PHE A 191 -26.51 -4.60 1.64
CA PHE A 191 -25.12 -5.05 1.53
C PHE A 191 -24.28 -4.33 2.59
N SER A 192 -23.07 -4.82 2.84
CA SER A 192 -22.15 -4.23 3.80
C SER A 192 -21.07 -3.44 3.08
N MET A 193 -20.90 -2.18 3.42
CA MET A 193 -19.75 -1.38 2.99
C MET A 193 -18.77 -1.26 4.16
N LYS A 194 -17.54 -1.73 3.95
CA LYS A 194 -16.45 -1.70 4.91
C LYS A 194 -15.40 -0.70 4.44
N VAL A 195 -15.26 0.37 5.18
CA VAL A 195 -14.29 1.43 4.88
C VAL A 195 -13.10 1.26 5.79
N ARG A 196 -11.90 1.20 5.21
CA ARG A 196 -10.66 1.18 5.99
C ARG A 196 -10.50 2.49 6.73
N ILE A 197 -10.21 2.42 8.01
CA ILE A 197 -9.73 3.57 8.78
C ILE A 197 -8.21 3.40 8.88
N PRO A 198 -7.40 4.30 8.30
CA PRO A 198 -5.95 4.19 8.32
C PRO A 198 -5.39 4.09 9.73
N GLY A 199 -4.33 3.28 9.91
CA GLY A 199 -3.69 3.11 11.21
C GLY A 199 -3.19 4.44 11.79
N TRP A 200 -2.65 5.34 10.98
CA TRP A 200 -2.23 6.67 11.42
C TRP A 200 -3.40 7.52 11.94
N ALA A 201 -4.61 7.32 11.42
CA ALA A 201 -5.82 7.98 11.91
C ALA A 201 -6.36 7.38 13.22
N GLN A 202 -5.78 6.29 13.69
CA GLN A 202 -6.11 5.61 14.94
C GLN A 202 -4.97 5.68 15.97
N GLY A 203 -3.87 6.35 15.65
CA GLY A 203 -2.67 6.39 16.48
C GLY A 203 -1.86 5.08 16.46
N THR A 204 -2.02 4.29 15.39
CA THR A 204 -1.28 3.05 15.16
C THR A 204 -0.41 3.13 13.90
N GLU A 205 0.15 4.31 13.67
CA GLU A 205 1.00 4.61 12.53
C GLU A 205 2.31 3.83 12.50
N ASN A 206 2.71 3.30 13.64
CA ASN A 206 3.98 2.59 13.79
C ASN A 206 3.75 1.13 14.16
N PRO A 207 3.67 0.22 13.18
CA PRO A 207 3.34 -1.18 13.41
C PRO A 207 4.43 -1.96 14.17
N TYR A 208 5.65 -1.39 14.32
CA TYR A 208 6.78 -2.09 14.91
C TYR A 208 7.37 -1.39 16.15
N ASP A 209 6.65 -0.45 16.72
CA ASP A 209 7.06 0.34 17.90
C ASP A 209 8.42 1.04 17.77
N LEU A 210 8.87 1.29 16.54
CA LEU A 210 10.14 1.97 16.27
C LEU A 210 10.10 3.47 16.53
N TYR A 211 8.90 4.06 16.44
CA TYR A 211 8.65 5.46 16.70
C TYR A 211 7.40 5.61 17.58
N GLN A 212 7.37 6.67 18.34
CA GLN A 212 6.20 7.06 19.11
C GLN A 212 5.74 8.44 18.67
N SER A 213 4.45 8.61 18.49
CA SER A 213 3.83 9.89 18.19
C SER A 213 3.11 10.43 19.42
N ASN A 214 3.36 11.69 19.73
CA ASN A 214 2.61 12.42 20.78
C ASN A 214 1.27 12.97 20.25
N LEU A 215 1.03 12.88 18.93
CA LEU A 215 -0.18 13.36 18.31
C LEU A 215 -1.28 12.29 18.44
N LYS A 216 -2.38 12.66 19.09
CA LYS A 216 -3.59 11.83 19.10
C LYS A 216 -4.38 12.13 17.85
N SER A 217 -4.63 11.12 17.06
CA SER A 217 -5.49 11.23 15.90
C SER A 217 -6.95 11.36 16.33
N THR A 218 -7.71 12.20 15.63
CA THR A 218 -9.13 12.49 15.87
C THR A 218 -10.00 12.19 14.65
N GLY A 219 -9.60 11.20 13.84
CA GLY A 219 -10.37 10.78 12.68
C GLY A 219 -11.81 10.40 13.07
N GLN A 220 -12.80 10.87 12.31
CA GLN A 220 -14.21 10.57 12.53
C GLN A 220 -14.86 10.05 11.25
N VAL A 221 -15.75 9.09 11.40
CA VAL A 221 -16.64 8.62 10.33
C VAL A 221 -18.03 9.15 10.60
N LYS A 222 -18.65 9.77 9.59
CA LYS A 222 -20.04 10.22 9.62
C LYS A 222 -20.79 9.53 8.49
N SER A 223 -21.95 8.99 8.79
CA SER A 223 -22.91 8.40 7.83
C SER A 223 -24.01 9.40 7.50
#